data_6dd4125c8e61fa5ec58ecab16cc1a00d
#
_entry.id   6dd4125c8e61fa5ec58ecab16cc1a00d
#
_cell.length_a   1.000
_cell.length_b   1.000
_cell.length_c   1.000
_cell.angle_alpha   90.00
_cell.angle_beta   90.00
_cell.angle_gamma   90.00
#
_symmetry.space_group_name_H-M   'P 1'
#
loop_
_entity.id
_entity.type
_entity.pdbx_description
1 polymer ?
#
loop_
_entity_poly.entity_id
_entity_poly.type
_entity_poly.pdbx_seq_one_letter_code
_entity_poly.pdbx_strand_id
1 'polypeptide(L)'
;MAESLESFKSYVGKSETATDVVTASVMLKFAATLGLEMAPLDKGEPVPPGWHGGFFPPSHWQAQMREDGQVSGGSLIPAIPLPRRRIGGNRTTFHEPLRVGDEIKKVTEIADIRIDDGPSGAMVSVIEKNSITSSRGLAVVEERDLVLLSEARAGAAPKASPTVPTEAKWKRVFEPKAALFFRFSAIRFNSHRIHYDRDYVTKVE
;
A
#
# COMPACT_ATOMS: atom_id res chain seq x y z
N MET A 1 11.96 -30.25 -1.68
CA MET A 1 10.97 -30.10 -2.78
C MET A 1 10.52 -28.64 -2.77
N ALA A 2 10.54 -27.97 -3.90
CA ALA A 2 9.98 -26.61 -3.97
C ALA A 2 8.48 -26.68 -3.66
N GLU A 3 8.02 -25.85 -2.74
CA GLU A 3 6.61 -25.72 -2.41
C GLU A 3 5.85 -25.27 -3.65
N SER A 4 4.76 -25.96 -3.98
CA SER A 4 3.93 -25.57 -5.12
C SER A 4 3.29 -24.22 -4.86
N LEU A 5 3.27 -23.32 -5.84
CA LEU A 5 2.59 -22.02 -5.69
C LEU A 5 1.11 -22.19 -5.28
N GLU A 6 0.46 -23.27 -5.70
CA GLU A 6 -0.92 -23.60 -5.32
C GLU A 6 -1.13 -23.76 -3.80
N SER A 7 -0.09 -24.18 -3.04
CA SER A 7 -0.17 -24.32 -1.58
C SER A 7 -0.50 -22.98 -0.88
N PHE A 8 -0.11 -21.86 -1.48
CA PHE A 8 -0.37 -20.53 -0.93
C PHE A 8 -1.86 -20.15 -0.90
N LYS A 9 -2.71 -20.81 -1.69
CA LYS A 9 -4.18 -20.64 -1.63
C LYS A 9 -4.76 -20.97 -0.25
N SER A 10 -4.06 -21.79 0.56
CA SER A 10 -4.44 -22.09 1.94
C SER A 10 -4.40 -20.88 2.89
N TYR A 11 -3.85 -19.76 2.43
CA TYR A 11 -3.83 -18.52 3.19
C TYR A 11 -5.08 -17.65 2.99
N VAL A 12 -5.91 -17.96 1.99
CA VAL A 12 -7.18 -17.26 1.78
C VAL A 12 -8.07 -17.40 3.02
N GLY A 13 -8.66 -16.29 3.47
CA GLY A 13 -9.44 -16.19 4.68
C GLY A 13 -8.64 -15.93 5.96
N LYS A 14 -7.30 -16.04 5.93
CA LYS A 14 -6.49 -15.61 7.08
C LYS A 14 -6.60 -14.09 7.26
N SER A 15 -6.64 -13.66 8.51
CA SER A 15 -6.79 -12.24 8.83
C SER A 15 -5.96 -11.84 10.04
N GLU A 16 -5.65 -10.56 10.13
CA GLU A 16 -5.05 -9.90 11.27
C GLU A 16 -5.79 -8.62 11.62
N THR A 17 -5.63 -8.17 12.84
CA THR A 17 -6.31 -6.97 13.35
C THR A 17 -5.29 -5.98 13.91
N ALA A 18 -5.49 -4.70 13.59
CA ALA A 18 -4.74 -3.58 14.18
C ALA A 18 -5.72 -2.51 14.70
N THR A 19 -5.30 -1.76 15.69
CA THR A 19 -6.03 -0.60 16.24
C THR A 19 -5.17 0.64 16.17
N ASP A 20 -5.82 1.79 16.01
CA ASP A 20 -5.17 3.10 16.00
C ASP A 20 -6.15 4.18 16.44
N VAL A 21 -5.69 5.43 16.53
CA VAL A 21 -6.51 6.59 16.85
C VAL A 21 -6.33 7.64 15.76
N VAL A 22 -7.43 8.17 15.26
CA VAL A 22 -7.40 9.27 14.29
C VAL A 22 -6.94 10.56 14.96
N THR A 23 -5.77 11.06 14.57
CA THR A 23 -5.17 12.25 15.18
C THR A 23 -5.06 13.42 14.22
N ALA A 24 -5.35 14.63 14.68
CA ALA A 24 -5.18 15.87 13.91
C ALA A 24 -3.72 16.05 13.45
N SER A 25 -2.74 15.58 14.22
CA SER A 25 -1.32 15.72 13.88
C SER A 25 -0.93 14.95 12.62
N VAL A 26 -1.51 13.78 12.37
CA VAL A 26 -1.30 13.02 11.14
C VAL A 26 -1.90 13.77 9.96
N MET A 27 -3.10 14.33 10.11
CA MET A 27 -3.77 15.13 9.08
C MET A 27 -2.96 16.36 8.70
N LEU A 28 -2.46 17.09 9.69
CA LEU A 28 -1.62 18.27 9.45
C LEU A 28 -0.32 17.91 8.71
N LYS A 29 0.30 16.77 9.05
CA LYS A 29 1.49 16.29 8.33
C LYS A 29 1.19 15.94 6.87
N PHE A 30 0.04 15.34 6.58
CA PHE A 30 -0.39 15.10 5.20
C PHE A 30 -0.60 16.41 4.44
N ALA A 31 -1.34 17.36 5.02
CA ALA A 31 -1.56 18.66 4.42
C ALA A 31 -0.23 19.36 4.10
N ALA A 32 0.66 19.47 5.08
CA ALA A 32 1.97 20.08 4.92
C ALA A 32 2.84 19.38 3.85
N THR A 33 2.73 18.05 3.74
CA THR A 33 3.46 17.27 2.74
C THR A 33 2.93 17.53 1.33
N LEU A 34 1.61 17.63 1.19
CA LEU A 34 0.95 17.87 -0.10
C LEU A 34 0.89 19.35 -0.50
N GLY A 35 1.45 20.24 0.32
CA GLY A 35 1.42 21.69 0.07
C GLY A 35 0.01 22.28 0.17
N LEU A 36 -0.82 21.71 1.05
CA LEU A 36 -2.17 22.20 1.34
C LEU A 36 -2.13 23.04 2.62
N GLU A 37 -2.49 24.30 2.51
CA GLU A 37 -2.70 25.15 3.68
C GLU A 37 -4.06 24.80 4.30
N MET A 38 -4.04 24.25 5.50
CA MET A 38 -5.23 23.98 6.28
C MET A 38 -4.95 24.18 7.76
N ALA A 39 -5.96 24.63 8.48
CA ALA A 39 -5.93 24.64 9.94
C ALA A 39 -5.90 23.20 10.49
N PRO A 40 -5.33 22.97 11.69
CA PRO A 40 -5.52 21.69 12.37
C PRO A 40 -7.01 21.38 12.52
N LEU A 41 -7.36 20.13 12.22
CA LEU A 41 -8.74 19.67 12.39
C LEU A 41 -9.06 19.52 13.88
N ASP A 42 -10.23 19.97 14.28
CA ASP A 42 -10.75 19.79 15.64
C ASP A 42 -11.30 18.38 15.83
N LYS A 43 -11.48 18.00 17.11
CA LYS A 43 -12.08 16.70 17.45
C LYS A 43 -13.49 16.59 16.83
N GLY A 44 -13.74 15.48 16.18
CA GLY A 44 -15.00 15.20 15.48
C GLY A 44 -15.04 15.65 14.02
N GLU A 45 -14.08 16.44 13.54
CA GLU A 45 -14.02 16.81 12.12
C GLU A 45 -13.63 15.64 11.22
N PRO A 46 -14.21 15.56 10.00
CA PRO A 46 -13.99 14.44 9.09
C PRO A 46 -12.59 14.47 8.47
N VAL A 47 -11.99 13.29 8.37
CA VAL A 47 -10.75 13.06 7.64
C VAL A 47 -11.04 13.08 6.14
N PRO A 48 -10.22 13.78 5.33
CA PRO A 48 -10.35 13.74 3.88
C PRO A 48 -10.26 12.31 3.33
N PRO A 49 -11.08 11.92 2.33
CA PRO A 49 -10.98 10.61 1.69
C PRO A 49 -9.57 10.33 1.17
N GLY A 50 -9.09 9.09 1.40
CA GLY A 50 -7.74 8.66 1.02
C GLY A 50 -6.66 8.93 2.07
N TRP A 51 -6.89 9.79 3.08
CA TRP A 51 -5.90 10.09 4.11
C TRP A 51 -5.86 9.04 5.24
N HIS A 52 -6.80 8.10 5.23
CA HIS A 52 -6.79 6.93 6.14
C HIS A 52 -5.48 6.11 6.04
N GLY A 53 -4.76 6.19 4.91
CA GLY A 53 -3.46 5.55 4.73
C GLY A 53 -2.34 6.07 5.64
N GLY A 54 -2.57 7.10 6.46
CA GLY A 54 -1.65 7.58 7.49
C GLY A 54 -1.80 6.89 8.83
N PHE A 55 -2.82 6.06 8.98
CA PHE A 55 -3.07 5.29 10.20
C PHE A 55 -2.61 3.84 10.03
N PHE A 56 -2.47 3.15 11.15
CA PHE A 56 -1.97 1.77 11.21
C PHE A 56 -0.56 1.64 10.60
N PRO A 57 0.42 2.44 11.01
CA PRO A 57 1.77 2.35 10.49
C PRO A 57 2.33 0.95 10.75
N PRO A 58 3.01 0.33 9.77
CA PRO A 58 3.61 -0.98 9.95
C PRO A 58 4.77 -0.88 10.95
N SER A 59 4.55 -1.34 12.19
CA SER A 59 5.51 -1.22 13.28
C SER A 59 6.34 -2.50 13.43
N HIS A 60 7.23 -2.74 12.48
CA HIS A 60 8.17 -3.87 12.51
C HIS A 60 9.46 -3.51 13.22
N TRP A 61 10.02 -4.47 13.95
CA TRP A 61 11.30 -4.31 14.61
C TRP A 61 12.42 -4.20 13.57
N GLN A 62 13.45 -3.41 13.85
CA GLN A 62 14.61 -3.23 12.96
C GLN A 62 15.25 -4.56 12.55
N ALA A 63 15.31 -5.54 13.45
CA ALA A 63 15.85 -6.87 13.16
C ALA A 63 15.06 -7.70 12.14
N GLN A 64 13.83 -7.30 11.84
CA GLN A 64 12.97 -7.93 10.83
C GLN A 64 13.11 -7.30 9.45
N MET A 65 13.83 -6.18 9.36
CA MET A 65 13.99 -5.41 8.13
C MET A 65 15.10 -6.02 7.26
N ARG A 66 14.85 -6.10 5.98
CA ARG A 66 15.86 -6.41 4.94
C ARG A 66 16.69 -5.15 4.63
N GLU A 67 17.78 -5.32 3.89
CA GLU A 67 18.61 -4.19 3.43
C GLU A 67 17.84 -3.19 2.54
N ASP A 68 16.82 -3.65 1.83
CA ASP A 68 15.96 -2.80 1.01
C ASP A 68 14.92 -2.02 1.83
N GLY A 69 14.88 -2.20 3.15
CA GLY A 69 13.94 -1.53 4.05
C GLY A 69 12.54 -2.13 4.03
N GLN A 70 12.35 -3.29 3.43
CA GLN A 70 11.12 -4.09 3.53
C GLN A 70 11.27 -5.18 4.59
N VAL A 71 10.16 -5.74 5.02
CA VAL A 71 10.13 -6.88 5.94
C VAL A 71 10.17 -8.18 5.14
N SER A 72 10.93 -9.15 5.64
CA SER A 72 10.97 -10.50 5.10
C SER A 72 9.72 -11.29 5.47
N GLY A 73 8.66 -11.13 4.72
CA GLY A 73 7.37 -11.75 4.98
C GLY A 73 6.60 -11.04 6.11
N GLY A 74 5.30 -10.94 5.96
CA GLY A 74 4.40 -10.45 7.00
C GLY A 74 3.83 -11.60 7.82
N SER A 75 3.17 -11.28 8.94
CA SER A 75 2.40 -12.25 9.72
C SER A 75 1.29 -12.89 8.88
N LEU A 76 0.76 -12.17 7.92
CA LEU A 76 -0.39 -12.55 7.13
C LEU A 76 -0.01 -13.07 5.73
N ILE A 77 0.84 -12.35 4.98
CA ILE A 77 1.24 -12.76 3.63
C ILE A 77 2.40 -13.73 3.71
N PRO A 78 2.27 -14.93 3.13
CA PRO A 78 3.36 -15.91 3.11
C PRO A 78 4.57 -15.40 2.32
N ALA A 79 5.75 -15.94 2.62
CA ALA A 79 6.97 -15.70 1.83
C ALA A 79 6.88 -16.47 0.50
N ILE A 80 6.15 -15.93 -0.46
CA ILE A 80 6.05 -16.50 -1.81
C ILE A 80 7.39 -16.35 -2.51
N PRO A 81 7.98 -17.44 -3.07
CA PRO A 81 9.34 -17.45 -3.62
C PRO A 81 9.40 -16.83 -5.04
N LEU A 82 8.87 -15.64 -5.19
CA LEU A 82 8.94 -14.84 -6.41
C LEU A 82 9.65 -13.52 -6.11
N PRO A 83 10.77 -13.21 -6.80
CA PRO A 83 11.69 -12.15 -6.37
C PRO A 83 11.18 -10.74 -6.60
N ARG A 84 10.32 -10.53 -7.59
CA ARG A 84 9.83 -9.19 -7.96
C ARG A 84 8.46 -8.94 -7.38
N ARG A 85 8.27 -7.75 -6.81
CA ARG A 85 7.02 -7.35 -6.14
C ARG A 85 6.57 -5.99 -6.65
N ARG A 86 5.27 -5.84 -6.93
CA ARG A 86 4.65 -4.57 -7.28
C ARG A 86 3.22 -4.47 -6.76
N ILE A 87 2.69 -3.27 -6.70
CA ILE A 87 1.26 -3.04 -6.48
C ILE A 87 0.56 -3.16 -7.84
N GLY A 88 -0.42 -4.04 -7.93
CA GLY A 88 -1.22 -4.26 -9.13
C GLY A 88 -2.38 -3.26 -9.26
N GLY A 89 -3.03 -2.95 -8.13
CA GLY A 89 -4.15 -2.00 -8.09
C GLY A 89 -4.63 -1.77 -6.67
N ASN A 90 -5.49 -0.77 -6.54
CA ASN A 90 -6.15 -0.45 -5.29
C ASN A 90 -7.59 0.00 -5.56
N ARG A 91 -8.56 -0.54 -4.81
CA ARG A 91 -9.98 -0.20 -4.89
C ARG A 91 -10.45 0.18 -3.50
N THR A 92 -10.94 1.40 -3.35
CA THR A 92 -11.37 1.91 -2.04
C THR A 92 -12.82 2.35 -2.09
N THR A 93 -13.62 1.83 -1.16
CA THR A 93 -15.00 2.24 -0.92
C THR A 93 -15.09 2.97 0.42
N PHE A 94 -15.61 4.18 0.40
CA PHE A 94 -15.86 4.98 1.58
C PHE A 94 -17.33 4.86 1.96
N HIS A 95 -17.62 4.41 3.18
CA HIS A 95 -18.98 4.24 3.74
C HIS A 95 -19.32 5.37 4.69
N GLU A 96 -18.45 5.60 5.67
CA GLU A 96 -18.57 6.64 6.69
C GLU A 96 -17.23 7.39 6.82
N PRO A 97 -17.24 8.72 6.98
CA PRO A 97 -16.00 9.45 7.22
C PRO A 97 -15.40 9.10 8.57
N LEU A 98 -14.13 8.78 8.58
CA LEU A 98 -13.36 8.78 9.82
C LEU A 98 -13.27 10.21 10.36
N ARG A 99 -13.24 10.36 11.69
CA ARG A 99 -13.21 11.69 12.34
C ARG A 99 -12.06 11.76 13.34
N VAL A 100 -11.50 12.94 13.51
CA VAL A 100 -10.46 13.19 14.52
C VAL A 100 -10.96 12.79 15.90
N GLY A 101 -10.18 11.96 16.60
CA GLY A 101 -10.51 11.39 17.89
C GLY A 101 -11.19 10.02 17.83
N ASP A 102 -11.49 9.49 16.65
CA ASP A 102 -12.00 8.12 16.53
C ASP A 102 -10.95 7.09 16.94
N GLU A 103 -11.36 6.16 17.78
CA GLU A 103 -10.69 4.88 17.92
C GLU A 103 -11.10 4.02 16.73
N ILE A 104 -10.14 3.51 15.99
CA ILE A 104 -10.35 2.78 14.75
C ILE A 104 -9.72 1.40 14.81
N LYS A 105 -10.40 0.45 14.19
CA LYS A 105 -9.96 -0.94 14.05
C LYS A 105 -9.86 -1.28 12.57
N LYS A 106 -8.75 -1.82 12.15
CA LYS A 106 -8.53 -2.39 10.82
C LYS A 106 -8.46 -3.91 10.92
N VAL A 107 -9.25 -4.60 10.11
CA VAL A 107 -9.10 -6.02 9.82
C VAL A 107 -8.53 -6.14 8.42
N THR A 108 -7.36 -6.75 8.30
CA THR A 108 -6.74 -7.11 7.02
C THR A 108 -6.96 -8.59 6.81
N GLU A 109 -7.54 -8.98 5.68
CA GLU A 109 -7.83 -10.35 5.29
C GLU A 109 -7.20 -10.64 3.93
N ILE A 110 -6.68 -11.83 3.72
CA ILE A 110 -6.36 -12.34 2.37
C ILE A 110 -7.67 -12.78 1.73
N ALA A 111 -8.22 -11.92 0.87
CA ALA A 111 -9.50 -12.18 0.23
C ALA A 111 -9.38 -13.18 -0.92
N ASP A 112 -8.24 -13.20 -1.63
CA ASP A 112 -8.01 -14.12 -2.75
C ASP A 112 -6.51 -14.26 -3.05
N ILE A 113 -6.12 -15.39 -3.62
CA ILE A 113 -4.78 -15.64 -4.18
C ILE A 113 -4.96 -16.24 -5.57
N ARG A 114 -4.52 -15.49 -6.59
CA ARG A 114 -4.56 -15.91 -7.99
C ARG A 114 -3.18 -16.24 -8.47
N ILE A 115 -3.06 -17.35 -9.17
CA ILE A 115 -1.81 -17.86 -9.72
C ILE A 115 -1.97 -17.93 -11.22
N ASP A 116 -1.02 -17.33 -11.93
CA ASP A 116 -0.91 -17.39 -13.38
C ASP A 116 0.52 -17.82 -13.73
N ASP A 117 0.64 -18.89 -14.50
CA ASP A 117 1.92 -19.40 -14.98
C ASP A 117 1.93 -19.34 -16.52
N GLY A 118 2.01 -18.13 -17.00
CA GLY A 118 1.95 -17.83 -18.42
C GLY A 118 3.32 -17.78 -19.11
N PRO A 119 3.36 -17.45 -20.41
CA PRO A 119 4.60 -17.35 -21.19
C PRO A 119 5.62 -16.35 -20.62
N SER A 120 5.14 -15.38 -19.84
CA SER A 120 5.97 -14.36 -19.19
C SER A 120 6.59 -14.80 -17.86
N GLY A 121 6.36 -16.05 -17.43
CA GLY A 121 6.74 -16.59 -16.15
C GLY A 121 5.61 -16.60 -15.13
N ALA A 122 5.89 -17.15 -13.95
CA ALA A 122 4.92 -17.26 -12.88
C ALA A 122 4.57 -15.88 -12.29
N MET A 123 3.29 -15.69 -12.01
CA MET A 123 2.74 -14.52 -11.34
C MET A 123 1.76 -14.97 -10.25
N VAL A 124 1.89 -14.39 -9.08
CA VAL A 124 0.94 -14.58 -7.98
C VAL A 124 0.38 -13.22 -7.59
N SER A 125 -0.95 -13.09 -7.62
CA SER A 125 -1.65 -11.90 -7.13
C SER A 125 -2.33 -12.23 -5.81
N VAL A 126 -1.90 -11.58 -4.74
CA VAL A 126 -2.53 -11.64 -3.42
C VAL A 126 -3.45 -10.44 -3.27
N ILE A 127 -4.72 -10.68 -3.04
CA ILE A 127 -5.72 -9.64 -2.82
C ILE A 127 -5.93 -9.48 -1.33
N GLU A 128 -5.43 -8.37 -0.79
CA GLU A 128 -5.64 -7.97 0.59
C GLU A 128 -6.91 -7.11 0.67
N LYS A 129 -7.82 -7.44 1.58
CA LYS A 129 -8.98 -6.64 1.91
C LYS A 129 -8.82 -6.03 3.29
N ASN A 130 -8.79 -4.72 3.37
CA ASN A 130 -8.72 -3.94 4.60
C ASN A 130 -10.10 -3.37 4.92
N SER A 131 -10.67 -3.75 6.06
CA SER A 131 -11.93 -3.19 6.56
C SER A 131 -11.64 -2.35 7.78
N ILE A 132 -11.89 -1.03 7.69
CA ILE A 132 -11.66 -0.08 8.78
C ILE A 132 -13.00 0.31 9.38
N THR A 133 -13.14 0.14 10.68
CA THR A 133 -14.33 0.47 11.46
C THR A 133 -14.01 1.50 12.55
N SER A 134 -15.01 2.29 12.90
CA SER A 134 -15.04 3.15 14.09
C SER A 134 -16.22 2.76 14.98
N SER A 135 -16.48 3.51 16.06
CA SER A 135 -17.68 3.33 16.89
C SER A 135 -19.01 3.54 16.11
N ARG A 136 -18.96 4.20 14.95
CA ARG A 136 -20.12 4.43 14.08
C ARG A 136 -20.35 3.31 13.06
N GLY A 137 -19.47 2.32 13.00
CA GLY A 137 -19.56 1.19 12.07
C GLY A 137 -18.46 1.18 11.02
N LEU A 138 -18.73 0.51 9.89
CA LEU A 138 -17.80 0.38 8.77
C LEU A 138 -17.55 1.73 8.09
N ALA A 139 -16.29 2.16 8.08
CA ALA A 139 -15.88 3.43 7.50
C ALA A 139 -15.26 3.29 6.11
N VAL A 140 -14.29 2.39 5.96
CA VAL A 140 -13.55 2.23 4.70
C VAL A 140 -13.33 0.74 4.42
N VAL A 141 -13.52 0.35 3.17
CA VAL A 141 -13.06 -0.94 2.63
C VAL A 141 -12.06 -0.65 1.53
N GLU A 142 -10.85 -1.17 1.67
CA GLU A 142 -9.79 -1.06 0.68
C GLU A 142 -9.35 -2.46 0.25
N GLU A 143 -9.43 -2.75 -1.05
CA GLU A 143 -8.84 -3.94 -1.64
C GLU A 143 -7.55 -3.56 -2.36
N ARG A 144 -6.47 -4.25 -2.08
CA ARG A 144 -5.15 -4.01 -2.64
C ARG A 144 -4.60 -5.26 -3.29
N ASP A 145 -4.22 -5.16 -4.54
CA ASP A 145 -3.60 -6.24 -5.29
C ASP A 145 -2.07 -6.16 -5.13
N LEU A 146 -1.50 -7.11 -4.41
CA LEU A 146 -0.07 -7.31 -4.35
C LEU A 146 0.32 -8.36 -5.39
N VAL A 147 1.15 -7.98 -6.35
CA VAL A 147 1.58 -8.85 -7.45
C VAL A 147 3.04 -9.24 -7.27
N LEU A 148 3.29 -10.55 -7.17
CA LEU A 148 4.61 -11.14 -7.15
C LEU A 148 4.89 -11.78 -8.51
N LEU A 149 6.11 -11.65 -8.99
CA LEU A 149 6.51 -12.05 -10.35
C LEU A 149 7.84 -12.80 -10.30
N SER A 150 7.98 -13.78 -11.18
CA SER A 150 9.28 -14.37 -11.50
C SER A 150 10.24 -13.34 -12.05
N GLU A 151 11.52 -13.70 -12.16
CA GLU A 151 12.52 -12.89 -12.85
C GLU A 151 12.06 -12.47 -14.25
N ALA A 152 12.43 -11.25 -14.65
CA ALA A 152 12.17 -10.79 -16.00
C ALA A 152 12.95 -11.64 -17.00
N ARG A 153 12.29 -12.20 -18.00
CA ARG A 153 12.99 -12.87 -19.09
C ARG A 153 13.80 -11.85 -19.88
N ALA A 154 15.08 -12.10 -20.07
CA ALA A 154 15.92 -11.27 -20.92
C ALA A 154 15.31 -11.17 -22.33
N GLY A 155 15.22 -9.95 -22.86
CA GLY A 155 14.69 -9.69 -24.21
C GLY A 155 13.16 -9.60 -24.30
N ALA A 156 12.42 -9.67 -23.20
CA ALA A 156 10.99 -9.39 -23.22
C ALA A 156 10.74 -7.92 -23.59
N ALA A 157 10.10 -7.70 -24.72
CA ALA A 157 9.72 -6.34 -25.13
C ALA A 157 8.78 -5.71 -24.10
N PRO A 158 8.98 -4.43 -23.74
CA PRO A 158 8.04 -3.74 -22.88
C PRO A 158 6.65 -3.75 -23.51
N LYS A 159 5.62 -4.10 -22.75
CA LYS A 159 4.24 -3.94 -23.20
C LYS A 159 4.02 -2.47 -23.56
N ALA A 160 3.42 -2.22 -24.73
CA ALA A 160 3.03 -0.88 -25.13
C ALA A 160 2.15 -0.26 -24.04
N SER A 161 2.52 0.93 -23.60
CA SER A 161 1.69 1.70 -22.65
C SER A 161 0.37 2.06 -23.33
N PRO A 162 -0.76 1.94 -22.63
CA PRO A 162 -2.03 2.39 -23.19
C PRO A 162 -1.96 3.88 -23.53
N THR A 163 -2.57 4.27 -24.63
CA THR A 163 -2.66 5.69 -25.03
C THR A 163 -3.49 6.44 -23.97
N VAL A 164 -2.88 7.43 -23.35
CA VAL A 164 -3.58 8.27 -22.37
C VAL A 164 -4.36 9.35 -23.13
N PRO A 165 -5.65 9.60 -22.82
CA PRO A 165 -6.39 10.72 -23.39
C PRO A 165 -5.68 12.05 -23.16
N THR A 166 -5.49 12.84 -24.20
CA THR A 166 -4.82 14.14 -24.13
C THR A 166 -5.74 15.27 -23.72
N GLU A 167 -7.05 15.09 -23.89
CA GLU A 167 -8.07 16.06 -23.50
C GLU A 167 -8.64 15.75 -22.12
N ALA A 168 -8.61 16.72 -21.23
CA ALA A 168 -9.17 16.63 -19.91
C ALA A 168 -9.91 17.93 -19.56
N LYS A 169 -11.15 17.80 -19.01
CA LYS A 169 -11.91 18.96 -18.49
C LYS A 169 -11.24 19.64 -17.30
N TRP A 170 -10.40 18.91 -16.58
CA TRP A 170 -9.66 19.39 -15.43
C TRP A 170 -8.27 18.76 -15.41
N LYS A 171 -7.23 19.56 -15.16
CA LYS A 171 -5.83 19.13 -15.09
C LYS A 171 -5.11 19.79 -13.94
N ARG A 172 -4.43 19.02 -13.13
CA ARG A 172 -3.47 19.50 -12.13
C ARG A 172 -2.10 18.87 -12.41
N VAL A 173 -1.08 19.70 -12.45
CA VAL A 173 0.32 19.25 -12.54
C VAL A 173 0.88 19.15 -11.13
N PHE A 174 1.46 18.00 -10.83
CA PHE A 174 2.11 17.73 -9.57
C PHE A 174 3.58 17.36 -9.84
N GLU A 175 4.50 18.12 -9.27
CA GLU A 175 5.93 17.88 -9.42
C GLU A 175 6.49 17.24 -8.13
N PRO A 176 6.83 15.94 -8.13
CA PRO A 176 7.36 15.27 -6.96
C PRO A 176 8.81 15.71 -6.72
N LYS A 177 9.05 16.42 -5.62
CA LYS A 177 10.39 16.78 -5.14
C LYS A 177 10.89 15.75 -4.13
N ALA A 178 12.22 15.60 -4.01
CA ALA A 178 12.83 14.62 -3.10
C ALA A 178 12.33 14.74 -1.64
N ALA A 179 12.22 15.96 -1.13
CA ALA A 179 11.71 16.22 0.22
C ALA A 179 10.24 15.78 0.40
N LEU A 180 9.42 15.94 -0.63
CA LEU A 180 8.03 15.50 -0.61
C LEU A 180 7.97 13.97 -0.59
N PHE A 181 8.77 13.31 -1.41
CA PHE A 181 8.85 11.85 -1.47
C PHE A 181 9.23 11.26 -0.12
N PHE A 182 10.26 11.83 0.51
CA PHE A 182 10.69 11.44 1.86
C PHE A 182 9.59 11.64 2.90
N ARG A 183 8.95 12.82 2.94
CA ARG A 183 7.87 13.11 3.90
C ARG A 183 6.69 12.17 3.74
N PHE A 184 6.26 11.90 2.50
CA PHE A 184 5.13 11.01 2.24
C PHE A 184 5.44 9.58 2.70
N SER A 185 6.66 9.10 2.45
CA SER A 185 7.12 7.80 2.92
C SER A 185 7.20 7.74 4.46
N ALA A 186 7.75 8.79 5.08
CA ALA A 186 7.91 8.87 6.53
C ALA A 186 6.57 8.90 7.29
N ILE A 187 5.57 9.64 6.80
CA ILE A 187 4.23 9.65 7.41
C ILE A 187 3.62 8.25 7.45
N ARG A 188 3.88 7.44 6.43
CA ARG A 188 3.41 6.06 6.34
C ARG A 188 4.33 5.05 7.01
N PHE A 189 5.38 5.51 7.67
CA PHE A 189 6.43 4.67 8.26
C PHE A 189 7.00 3.64 7.27
N ASN A 190 7.13 4.04 6.01
CA ASN A 190 7.59 3.19 4.93
C ASN A 190 9.08 3.44 4.66
N SER A 191 9.91 2.44 4.98
CA SER A 191 11.37 2.51 4.87
C SER A 191 11.94 1.87 3.59
N HIS A 192 11.09 1.48 2.63
CA HIS A 192 11.58 0.86 1.40
C HIS A 192 12.48 1.83 0.61
N ARG A 193 13.67 1.38 0.24
CA ARG A 193 14.73 2.18 -0.40
C ARG A 193 14.30 2.86 -1.70
N ILE A 194 13.31 2.30 -2.42
CA ILE A 194 12.79 2.92 -3.65
C ILE A 194 12.23 4.33 -3.43
N HIS A 195 11.92 4.70 -2.19
CA HIS A 195 11.34 6.01 -1.87
C HIS A 195 12.37 7.07 -1.53
N TYR A 196 13.65 6.73 -1.37
CA TYR A 196 14.67 7.70 -0.94
C TYR A 196 16.07 7.45 -1.50
N ASP A 197 16.35 6.28 -2.07
CA ASP A 197 17.67 5.92 -2.59
C ASP A 197 17.63 5.82 -4.12
N ARG A 198 18.04 6.90 -4.79
CA ARG A 198 18.03 6.98 -6.25
C ARG A 198 18.94 5.93 -6.89
N ASP A 199 20.11 5.68 -6.30
CA ASP A 199 21.06 4.73 -6.83
C ASP A 199 20.52 3.31 -6.80
N TYR A 200 19.82 2.96 -5.71
CA TYR A 200 19.13 1.69 -5.58
C TYR A 200 18.06 1.52 -6.67
N VAL A 201 17.18 2.50 -6.83
CA VAL A 201 16.09 2.45 -7.84
C VAL A 201 16.62 2.30 -9.26
N THR A 202 17.74 2.95 -9.59
CA THR A 202 18.26 2.97 -10.97
C THR A 202 19.19 1.82 -11.30
N LYS A 203 19.72 1.09 -10.30
CA LYS A 203 20.73 0.05 -10.50
C LYS A 203 20.27 -1.34 -10.07
N VAL A 204 19.25 -1.45 -9.21
CA VAL A 204 18.82 -2.71 -8.58
C VAL A 204 17.38 -3.07 -8.93
N GLU A 205 16.48 -2.09 -9.00
CA GLU A 205 15.06 -2.23 -9.37
C GLU A 205 14.86 -1.79 -10.86
#